data_b876b41af47639da212c1b363c3b72c8
#
_entry.id   b876b41af47639da212c1b363c3b72c8
#
_cell.length_a   1.000
_cell.length_b   1.000
_cell.length_c   1.000
_cell.angle_alpha   90.00
_cell.angle_beta   90.00
_cell.angle_gamma   90.00
#
_symmetry.space_group_name_H-M   'P 1'
#
loop_
_entity.id
_entity.type
_entity.pdbx_description
1 polymer ?
#
loop_
_entity_poly.entity_id
_entity_poly.type
_entity_poly.pdbx_seq_one_letter_code
_entity_poly.pdbx_strand_id
1 'polypeptide(L)'
;MMNRVLLLGAGKIGSLIACLLNQRGSYDVHLGDITLDAPKHLVEDLGLERVTPCLLDVRHPDAVSTYLSAHRFDAVLSSLPYFCNPTVAGLALTHHLHYFDLTEDVEVTNQIKVLSAGATHAFMPQCGLAPGFISIVAHELMTHFETLDTVKMRVGALPVHPSNALKYSLTWSTDGLINEYGNVCYGIEEGEKVQLQPLEGYETIELDGLLYEAFNTSGGLGTLADSYAGKVRTMNYKTLRYPGHCEKIHLLMKDLKLNEDRETLKRVLEHAVPQTLQDVVLIYASVAGRNKDGFFEENYVKKIYPQCIKGKLWSAIQVTTASSACCVMDLVLTHPSAYHGFVTQESILLKDFLNNDFGACFR
;
A
#
# COMPACT_ATOMS: atom_id res chain seq x y z
N MET A 1 -6.46 16.15 21.49
CA MET A 1 -7.14 14.92 21.95
C MET A 1 -6.27 13.72 21.58
N MET A 2 -6.30 12.65 22.35
CA MET A 2 -5.55 11.42 22.01
C MET A 2 -6.50 10.49 21.23
N ASN A 3 -6.14 10.13 20.01
CA ASN A 3 -6.93 9.21 19.19
C ASN A 3 -6.65 7.77 19.61
N ARG A 4 -7.69 6.95 19.75
CA ARG A 4 -7.55 5.53 20.04
C ARG A 4 -7.75 4.70 18.77
N VAL A 5 -6.77 3.88 18.44
CA VAL A 5 -6.73 3.09 17.20
C VAL A 5 -6.64 1.61 17.51
N LEU A 6 -7.53 0.81 16.90
CA LEU A 6 -7.36 -0.63 16.82
C LEU A 6 -6.51 -0.94 15.58
N LEU A 7 -5.28 -1.38 15.79
CA LEU A 7 -4.39 -1.87 14.75
C LEU A 7 -4.43 -3.39 14.71
N LEU A 8 -4.84 -3.97 13.60
CA LEU A 8 -4.94 -5.41 13.40
C LEU A 8 -3.77 -5.93 12.56
N GLY A 9 -3.06 -6.92 13.11
CA GLY A 9 -1.87 -7.54 12.52
C GLY A 9 -0.57 -6.99 13.09
N ALA A 10 0.18 -7.83 13.82
CA ALA A 10 1.50 -7.54 14.37
C ALA A 10 2.64 -8.07 13.48
N GLY A 11 2.38 -8.17 12.18
CA GLY A 11 3.36 -8.57 11.15
C GLY A 11 4.40 -7.48 10.84
N LYS A 12 5.11 -7.65 9.72
CA LYS A 12 6.21 -6.76 9.29
C LYS A 12 5.81 -5.28 9.26
N ILE A 13 4.63 -4.96 8.70
CA ILE A 13 4.17 -3.57 8.52
C ILE A 13 3.46 -3.08 9.79
N GLY A 14 2.54 -3.87 10.36
CA GLY A 14 1.81 -3.46 11.57
C GLY A 14 2.71 -3.20 12.77
N SER A 15 3.81 -3.94 12.90
CA SER A 15 4.83 -3.68 13.92
C SER A 15 5.44 -2.28 13.80
N LEU A 16 5.74 -1.83 12.59
CA LEU A 16 6.27 -0.48 12.39
C LEU A 16 5.19 0.59 12.55
N ILE A 17 3.96 0.33 12.10
CA ILE A 17 2.82 1.24 12.35
C ILE A 17 2.65 1.48 13.85
N ALA A 18 2.62 0.40 14.67
CA ALA A 18 2.53 0.52 16.12
C ALA A 18 3.68 1.36 16.72
N CYS A 19 4.90 1.15 16.23
CA CYS A 19 6.09 1.91 16.64
C CYS A 19 5.96 3.40 16.30
N LEU A 20 5.55 3.74 15.08
CA LEU A 20 5.41 5.12 14.61
C LEU A 20 4.29 5.87 15.37
N LEU A 21 3.14 5.24 15.57
CA LEU A 21 2.02 5.82 16.31
C LEU A 21 2.38 6.04 17.80
N ASN A 22 3.07 5.06 18.41
CA ASN A 22 3.60 5.23 19.78
C ASN A 22 4.57 6.41 19.88
N GLN A 23 5.46 6.58 18.90
CA GLN A 23 6.46 7.66 18.90
C GLN A 23 5.81 9.04 18.74
N ARG A 24 4.73 9.15 17.97
CA ARG A 24 3.96 10.39 17.80
C ARG A 24 3.37 10.89 19.12
N GLY A 25 3.03 9.98 20.05
CA GLY A 25 2.54 10.30 21.38
C GLY A 25 1.08 10.78 21.47
N SER A 26 0.42 10.99 20.35
CA SER A 26 -1.00 11.40 20.27
C SER A 26 -1.96 10.23 20.03
N TYR A 27 -1.46 9.01 20.05
CA TYR A 27 -2.22 7.77 19.79
C TYR A 27 -2.15 6.81 20.98
N ASP A 28 -3.30 6.22 21.31
CA ASP A 28 -3.47 5.05 22.17
C ASP A 28 -3.79 3.87 21.26
N VAL A 29 -2.85 2.92 21.11
CA VAL A 29 -2.93 1.85 20.11
C VAL A 29 -3.24 0.53 20.79
N HIS A 30 -4.30 -0.15 20.38
CA HIS A 30 -4.52 -1.55 20.70
C HIS A 30 -4.05 -2.40 19.52
N LEU A 31 -2.99 -3.19 19.73
CA LEU A 31 -2.38 -4.03 18.69
C LEU A 31 -2.92 -5.46 18.79
N GLY A 32 -3.84 -5.80 17.89
CA GLY A 32 -4.50 -7.11 17.82
C GLY A 32 -3.81 -8.06 16.85
N ASP A 33 -3.64 -9.31 17.28
CA ASP A 33 -3.15 -10.40 16.44
C ASP A 33 -3.80 -11.72 16.84
N ILE A 34 -3.74 -12.74 15.98
CA ILE A 34 -4.21 -14.11 16.26
C ILE A 34 -3.39 -14.82 17.33
N THR A 35 -2.20 -14.31 17.63
CA THR A 35 -1.37 -14.73 18.75
C THR A 35 -1.03 -13.52 19.60
N LEU A 36 -0.94 -13.71 20.92
CA LEU A 36 -0.60 -12.62 21.82
C LEU A 36 0.93 -12.41 21.93
N ASP A 37 1.72 -13.37 21.52
CA ASP A 37 3.19 -13.37 21.71
C ASP A 37 3.85 -12.29 20.82
N ALA A 38 3.48 -12.22 19.54
CA ALA A 38 4.07 -11.25 18.61
C ALA A 38 3.84 -9.78 19.06
N PRO A 39 2.60 -9.34 19.40
CA PRO A 39 2.38 -8.00 19.94
C PRO A 39 3.11 -7.74 21.27
N LYS A 40 3.13 -8.73 22.19
CA LYS A 40 3.83 -8.57 23.48
C LYS A 40 5.34 -8.39 23.30
N HIS A 41 5.99 -9.28 22.55
CA HIS A 41 7.41 -9.16 22.28
C HIS A 41 7.76 -7.81 21.64
N LEU A 42 6.94 -7.35 20.67
CA LEU A 42 7.14 -6.05 20.05
C LEU A 42 7.12 -4.90 21.06
N VAL A 43 6.11 -4.91 21.95
CA VAL A 43 5.93 -3.86 22.97
C VAL A 43 7.09 -3.86 23.95
N GLU A 44 7.50 -5.03 24.42
CA GLU A 44 8.62 -5.23 25.36
C GLU A 44 9.97 -4.83 24.72
N ASP A 45 10.26 -5.35 23.53
CA ASP A 45 11.54 -5.13 22.84
C ASP A 45 11.78 -3.65 22.49
N LEU A 46 10.72 -2.93 22.11
CA LEU A 46 10.83 -1.52 21.69
C LEU A 46 10.36 -0.51 22.74
N GLY A 47 9.92 -0.95 23.91
CA GLY A 47 9.42 -0.08 24.97
C GLY A 47 8.26 0.81 24.49
N LEU A 48 7.19 0.18 23.95
CA LEU A 48 6.04 0.91 23.40
C LEU A 48 4.98 1.17 24.49
N GLU A 49 5.11 2.25 25.23
CA GLU A 49 4.27 2.54 26.40
C GLU A 49 2.80 2.82 26.07
N ARG A 50 2.48 3.19 24.82
CA ARG A 50 1.15 3.52 24.34
C ARG A 50 0.56 2.45 23.40
N VAL A 51 1.10 1.25 23.46
CA VAL A 51 0.62 0.11 22.68
C VAL A 51 0.19 -0.99 23.62
N THR A 52 -1.08 -1.34 23.56
CA THR A 52 -1.67 -2.42 24.35
C THR A 52 -1.83 -3.68 23.50
N PRO A 53 -1.09 -4.76 23.76
CA PRO A 53 -1.26 -6.03 23.06
C PRO A 53 -2.63 -6.65 23.35
N CYS A 54 -3.31 -7.15 22.31
CA CYS A 54 -4.57 -7.89 22.49
C CYS A 54 -4.65 -9.09 21.54
N LEU A 55 -5.32 -10.15 22.04
CA LEU A 55 -5.58 -11.37 21.26
C LEU A 55 -6.90 -11.17 20.51
N LEU A 56 -6.82 -11.01 19.18
CA LEU A 56 -7.99 -10.82 18.33
C LEU A 56 -7.82 -11.59 17.02
N ASP A 57 -8.77 -12.46 16.75
CA ASP A 57 -8.86 -13.22 15.52
C ASP A 57 -10.08 -12.73 14.72
N VAL A 58 -9.86 -12.08 13.59
CA VAL A 58 -10.93 -11.52 12.74
C VAL A 58 -11.82 -12.59 12.08
N ARG A 59 -11.40 -13.86 12.11
CA ARG A 59 -12.24 -15.00 11.71
C ARG A 59 -13.38 -15.26 12.71
N HIS A 60 -13.30 -14.64 13.91
CA HIS A 60 -14.32 -14.63 14.93
C HIS A 60 -14.86 -13.20 15.14
N PRO A 61 -15.63 -12.63 14.18
CA PRO A 61 -16.03 -11.23 14.19
C PRO A 61 -16.82 -10.82 15.45
N ASP A 62 -17.58 -11.72 16.04
CA ASP A 62 -18.34 -11.45 17.29
C ASP A 62 -17.40 -11.13 18.47
N ALA A 63 -16.25 -11.82 18.57
CA ALA A 63 -15.25 -11.54 19.59
C ALA A 63 -14.61 -10.17 19.39
N VAL A 64 -14.29 -9.81 18.13
CA VAL A 64 -13.76 -8.49 17.79
C VAL A 64 -14.81 -7.40 18.05
N SER A 65 -16.08 -7.63 17.69
CA SER A 65 -17.19 -6.71 17.96
C SER A 65 -17.40 -6.48 19.48
N THR A 66 -17.30 -7.53 20.28
CA THR A 66 -17.35 -7.43 21.74
C THR A 66 -16.20 -6.57 22.27
N TYR A 67 -15.00 -6.77 21.76
CA TYR A 67 -13.84 -5.98 22.12
C TYR A 67 -14.00 -4.49 21.73
N LEU A 68 -14.48 -4.22 20.52
CA LEU A 68 -14.78 -2.85 20.05
C LEU A 68 -15.84 -2.17 20.92
N SER A 69 -16.86 -2.91 21.39
CA SER A 69 -17.91 -2.38 22.28
C SER A 69 -17.40 -2.06 23.69
N ALA A 70 -16.43 -2.84 24.18
CA ALA A 70 -15.84 -2.65 25.51
C ALA A 70 -14.85 -1.48 25.56
N HIS A 71 -14.27 -1.09 24.40
CA HIS A 71 -13.28 -0.05 24.27
C HIS A 71 -13.74 0.95 23.21
N ARG A 72 -13.67 2.24 23.50
CA ARG A 72 -13.99 3.27 22.51
C ARG A 72 -12.79 3.49 21.60
N PHE A 73 -13.00 3.34 20.29
CA PHE A 73 -12.00 3.61 19.26
C PHE A 73 -12.47 4.73 18.34
N ASP A 74 -11.55 5.43 17.73
CA ASP A 74 -11.80 6.43 16.69
C ASP A 74 -11.60 5.81 15.30
N ALA A 75 -10.68 4.84 15.19
CA ALA A 75 -10.35 4.19 13.93
C ALA A 75 -9.92 2.73 14.11
N VAL A 76 -10.06 1.96 13.05
CA VAL A 76 -9.39 0.67 12.84
C VAL A 76 -8.48 0.75 11.62
N LEU A 77 -7.24 0.26 11.79
CA LEU A 77 -6.28 0.09 10.70
C LEU A 77 -5.96 -1.39 10.55
N SER A 78 -6.23 -1.95 9.38
CA SER A 78 -5.94 -3.34 9.06
C SER A 78 -4.60 -3.47 8.35
N SER A 79 -3.67 -4.21 8.96
CA SER A 79 -2.42 -4.69 8.37
C SER A 79 -2.44 -6.21 8.20
N LEU A 80 -3.63 -6.74 7.96
CA LEU A 80 -3.92 -8.16 7.75
C LEU A 80 -3.84 -8.52 6.25
N PRO A 81 -3.83 -9.82 5.91
CA PRO A 81 -4.03 -10.26 4.54
C PRO A 81 -5.33 -9.69 3.94
N TYR A 82 -5.32 -9.33 2.66
CA TYR A 82 -6.39 -8.62 1.96
C TYR A 82 -7.77 -9.25 2.15
N PHE A 83 -7.87 -10.58 2.16
CA PHE A 83 -9.14 -11.31 2.32
C PHE A 83 -9.82 -11.13 3.69
N CYS A 84 -9.12 -10.60 4.69
CA CYS A 84 -9.68 -10.26 6.00
C CYS A 84 -10.39 -8.89 6.00
N ASN A 85 -10.05 -8.02 5.08
CA ASN A 85 -10.44 -6.61 5.09
C ASN A 85 -11.94 -6.35 4.96
N PRO A 86 -12.73 -7.11 4.17
CA PRO A 86 -14.19 -6.94 4.15
C PRO A 86 -14.85 -7.15 5.51
N THR A 87 -14.37 -8.13 6.29
CA THR A 87 -14.86 -8.37 7.66
C THR A 87 -14.52 -7.20 8.58
N VAL A 88 -13.27 -6.71 8.52
CA VAL A 88 -12.83 -5.58 9.35
C VAL A 88 -13.60 -4.31 9.00
N ALA A 89 -13.81 -4.05 7.70
CA ALA A 89 -14.60 -2.90 7.24
C ALA A 89 -16.07 -2.99 7.71
N GLY A 90 -16.66 -4.19 7.69
CA GLY A 90 -18.01 -4.42 8.24
C GLY A 90 -18.11 -4.12 9.72
N LEU A 91 -17.10 -4.51 10.50
CA LEU A 91 -17.01 -4.17 11.92
C LEU A 91 -16.83 -2.66 12.13
N ALA A 92 -15.99 -2.00 11.34
CA ALA A 92 -15.82 -0.54 11.38
C ALA A 92 -17.13 0.20 11.11
N LEU A 93 -17.90 -0.25 10.11
CA LEU A 93 -19.21 0.33 9.81
C LEU A 93 -20.18 0.18 10.98
N THR A 94 -20.26 -1.02 11.56
CA THR A 94 -21.17 -1.35 12.69
C THR A 94 -20.85 -0.51 13.94
N HIS A 95 -19.55 -0.27 14.18
CA HIS A 95 -19.08 0.45 15.37
C HIS A 95 -18.81 1.94 15.12
N HIS A 96 -19.17 2.47 13.94
CA HIS A 96 -18.97 3.89 13.58
C HIS A 96 -17.51 4.33 13.73
N LEU A 97 -16.57 3.57 13.12
CA LEU A 97 -15.14 3.85 13.14
C LEU A 97 -14.66 4.29 11.76
N HIS A 98 -13.62 5.13 11.73
CA HIS A 98 -12.83 5.30 10.52
C HIS A 98 -12.09 4.02 10.19
N TYR A 99 -12.04 3.65 8.92
CA TYR A 99 -11.43 2.42 8.43
C TYR A 99 -10.26 2.72 7.49
N PHE A 100 -9.14 2.02 7.72
CA PHE A 100 -7.94 2.07 6.88
C PHE A 100 -7.38 0.67 6.65
N ASP A 101 -6.82 0.42 5.47
CA ASP A 101 -6.10 -0.81 5.18
C ASP A 101 -4.93 -0.62 4.19
N LEU A 102 -4.24 -1.71 3.88
CA LEU A 102 -3.09 -1.76 2.98
C LEU A 102 -3.35 -2.64 1.74
N THR A 103 -4.61 -2.91 1.42
CA THR A 103 -4.94 -3.87 0.37
C THR A 103 -4.46 -3.40 -1.02
N GLU A 104 -3.90 -4.32 -1.78
CA GLU A 104 -3.62 -4.19 -3.20
C GLU A 104 -4.72 -4.83 -4.06
N ASP A 105 -5.63 -5.59 -3.44
CA ASP A 105 -6.66 -6.35 -4.14
C ASP A 105 -7.81 -5.45 -4.60
N VAL A 106 -8.07 -5.46 -5.91
CA VAL A 106 -9.08 -4.59 -6.55
C VAL A 106 -10.50 -5.02 -6.16
N GLU A 107 -10.76 -6.33 -6.06
CA GLU A 107 -12.08 -6.86 -5.72
C GLU A 107 -12.44 -6.51 -4.28
N VAL A 108 -11.51 -6.68 -3.35
CA VAL A 108 -11.69 -6.28 -1.95
C VAL A 108 -11.95 -4.77 -1.84
N THR A 109 -11.20 -3.95 -2.60
CA THR A 109 -11.43 -2.49 -2.63
C THR A 109 -12.85 -2.16 -3.11
N ASN A 110 -13.35 -2.83 -4.15
CA ASN A 110 -14.72 -2.65 -4.65
C ASN A 110 -15.77 -3.08 -3.62
N GLN A 111 -15.55 -4.19 -2.90
CA GLN A 111 -16.44 -4.61 -1.82
C GLN A 111 -16.52 -3.56 -0.70
N ILE A 112 -15.38 -2.99 -0.30
CA ILE A 112 -15.33 -1.93 0.71
C ILE A 112 -16.03 -0.67 0.21
N LYS A 113 -15.87 -0.30 -1.07
CA LYS A 113 -16.57 0.82 -1.70
C LYS A 113 -18.08 0.68 -1.64
N VAL A 114 -18.60 -0.50 -1.94
CA VAL A 114 -20.05 -0.78 -1.84
C VAL A 114 -20.51 -0.74 -0.39
N LEU A 115 -19.77 -1.38 0.53
CA LEU A 115 -20.10 -1.45 1.94
C LEU A 115 -20.14 -0.08 2.62
N SER A 116 -19.25 0.82 2.24
CA SER A 116 -19.14 2.15 2.84
C SER A 116 -20.08 3.21 2.25
N ALA A 117 -20.97 2.81 1.32
CA ALA A 117 -21.94 3.73 0.74
C ALA A 117 -22.86 4.31 1.84
N GLY A 118 -22.84 5.64 2.00
CA GLY A 118 -23.60 6.35 3.03
C GLY A 118 -23.01 6.30 4.44
N ALA A 119 -21.81 5.74 4.64
CA ALA A 119 -21.14 5.77 5.93
C ALA A 119 -20.77 7.21 6.33
N THR A 120 -20.90 7.51 7.63
CA THR A 120 -20.59 8.83 8.22
C THR A 120 -19.10 8.98 8.59
N HIS A 121 -18.36 7.89 8.61
CA HIS A 121 -16.92 7.82 8.85
C HIS A 121 -16.18 7.51 7.55
N ALA A 122 -14.92 7.85 7.48
CA ALA A 122 -14.08 7.56 6.31
C ALA A 122 -13.77 6.06 6.21
N PHE A 123 -13.89 5.52 5.01
CA PHE A 123 -13.41 4.22 4.61
C PHE A 123 -12.35 4.41 3.53
N MET A 124 -11.09 4.33 3.93
CA MET A 124 -9.95 4.63 3.08
C MET A 124 -9.06 3.38 2.96
N PRO A 125 -9.34 2.48 2.02
CA PRO A 125 -8.44 1.36 1.72
C PRO A 125 -7.20 1.85 0.95
N GLN A 126 -6.26 0.92 0.72
CA GLN A 126 -5.11 1.18 -0.16
C GLN A 126 -4.13 2.25 0.38
N CYS A 127 -3.94 2.33 1.70
CA CYS A 127 -3.11 3.35 2.36
C CYS A 127 -1.59 3.08 2.27
N GLY A 128 -1.14 2.15 1.43
CA GLY A 128 0.26 1.76 1.32
C GLY A 128 1.10 2.69 0.43
N LEU A 129 2.15 2.10 -0.16
CA LEU A 129 3.02 2.77 -1.11
C LEU A 129 2.42 2.75 -2.52
N ALA A 130 2.04 1.57 -2.99
CA ALA A 130 1.40 1.30 -4.27
C ALA A 130 0.51 0.04 -4.14
N PRO A 131 -0.81 0.22 -4.08
CA PRO A 131 -1.55 1.48 -4.15
C PRO A 131 -1.36 2.34 -2.90
N GLY A 132 -1.57 3.65 -3.04
CA GLY A 132 -1.48 4.61 -1.94
C GLY A 132 -0.68 5.86 -2.31
N PHE A 133 0.49 6.04 -1.73
CA PHE A 133 1.32 7.24 -1.93
C PHE A 133 1.57 7.56 -3.41
N ILE A 134 1.81 6.56 -4.26
CA ILE A 134 2.02 6.80 -5.70
C ILE A 134 0.81 7.45 -6.38
N SER A 135 -0.42 7.15 -5.91
CA SER A 135 -1.65 7.75 -6.42
C SER A 135 -1.76 9.21 -6.01
N ILE A 136 -1.35 9.55 -4.77
CA ILE A 136 -1.28 10.93 -4.27
C ILE A 136 -0.32 11.75 -5.12
N VAL A 137 0.88 11.22 -5.39
CA VAL A 137 1.88 11.88 -6.22
C VAL A 137 1.38 12.07 -7.65
N ALA A 138 0.86 11.01 -8.28
CA ALA A 138 0.36 11.09 -9.65
C ALA A 138 -0.77 12.11 -9.77
N HIS A 139 -1.69 12.14 -8.80
CA HIS A 139 -2.78 13.12 -8.77
C HIS A 139 -2.24 14.55 -8.69
N GLU A 140 -1.31 14.84 -7.78
CA GLU A 140 -0.70 16.17 -7.67
C GLU A 140 -0.10 16.62 -9.00
N LEU A 141 0.75 15.78 -9.63
CA LEU A 141 1.34 16.11 -10.92
C LEU A 141 0.27 16.38 -12.00
N MET A 142 -0.79 15.57 -12.04
CA MET A 142 -1.88 15.75 -13.00
C MET A 142 -2.59 17.11 -12.86
N THR A 143 -2.64 17.69 -11.66
CA THR A 143 -3.28 18.99 -11.43
C THR A 143 -2.54 20.17 -12.10
N HIS A 144 -1.31 19.99 -12.52
CA HIS A 144 -0.51 21.02 -13.20
C HIS A 144 -0.81 21.16 -14.69
N PHE A 145 -1.67 20.31 -15.24
CA PHE A 145 -2.00 20.25 -16.67
C PHE A 145 -3.47 20.58 -16.92
N GLU A 146 -3.74 21.29 -18.04
CA GLU A 146 -5.10 21.53 -18.53
C GLU A 146 -5.66 20.32 -19.29
N THR A 147 -4.78 19.60 -19.99
CA THR A 147 -5.11 18.33 -20.68
C THR A 147 -4.03 17.31 -20.44
N LEU A 148 -4.46 16.10 -20.10
CA LEU A 148 -3.59 14.98 -19.77
C LEU A 148 -3.42 14.07 -21.00
N ASP A 149 -2.19 13.79 -21.38
CA ASP A 149 -1.87 12.82 -22.44
C ASP A 149 -1.48 11.47 -21.84
N THR A 150 -0.41 11.44 -21.06
CA THR A 150 0.15 10.19 -20.54
C THR A 150 0.48 10.31 -19.05
N VAL A 151 0.07 9.32 -18.27
CA VAL A 151 0.43 9.16 -16.85
C VAL A 151 1.09 7.81 -16.65
N LYS A 152 2.32 7.81 -16.17
CA LYS A 152 3.10 6.61 -15.88
C LYS A 152 3.43 6.55 -14.39
N MET A 153 3.10 5.45 -13.75
CA MET A 153 3.49 5.18 -12.36
C MET A 153 4.33 3.92 -12.31
N ARG A 154 5.51 4.00 -11.68
CA ARG A 154 6.49 2.92 -11.60
C ARG A 154 7.00 2.81 -10.17
N VAL A 155 6.80 1.68 -9.52
CA VAL A 155 7.26 1.46 -8.16
C VAL A 155 8.00 0.13 -8.09
N GLY A 156 9.12 0.09 -7.36
CA GLY A 156 9.86 -1.13 -7.09
C GLY A 156 10.32 -1.18 -5.64
N ALA A 157 10.25 -2.36 -5.03
CA ALA A 157 10.91 -2.67 -3.77
C ALA A 157 11.91 -3.80 -4.08
N LEU A 158 13.21 -3.50 -4.01
CA LEU A 158 14.26 -4.33 -4.56
C LEU A 158 15.39 -4.52 -3.53
N PRO A 159 16.04 -5.70 -3.46
CA PRO A 159 17.28 -5.83 -2.69
C PRO A 159 18.37 -4.94 -3.28
N VAL A 160 19.11 -4.22 -2.43
CA VAL A 160 20.27 -3.42 -2.89
C VAL A 160 21.34 -4.33 -3.49
N HIS A 161 21.48 -5.52 -2.93
CA HIS A 161 22.43 -6.54 -3.39
C HIS A 161 21.69 -7.86 -3.69
N PRO A 162 21.20 -8.04 -4.93
CA PRO A 162 20.48 -9.26 -5.30
C PRO A 162 21.40 -10.48 -5.28
N SER A 163 20.99 -11.55 -4.62
CA SER A 163 21.80 -12.75 -4.39
C SER A 163 21.25 -14.03 -5.03
N ASN A 164 20.13 -13.93 -5.77
CA ASN A 164 19.48 -15.08 -6.41
C ASN A 164 19.11 -14.80 -7.87
N ALA A 165 18.71 -15.84 -8.59
CA ALA A 165 18.39 -15.76 -10.02
C ALA A 165 17.19 -14.82 -10.33
N LEU A 166 16.23 -14.70 -9.40
CA LEU A 166 15.13 -13.77 -9.54
C LEU A 166 15.54 -12.32 -9.27
N LYS A 167 16.74 -12.09 -8.70
CA LYS A 167 17.20 -10.77 -8.27
C LYS A 167 16.18 -10.08 -7.35
N TYR A 168 15.51 -10.84 -6.52
CA TYR A 168 14.41 -10.39 -5.68
C TYR A 168 14.55 -10.91 -4.23
N SER A 169 13.90 -10.23 -3.31
CA SER A 169 13.78 -10.64 -1.91
C SER A 169 12.36 -10.43 -1.43
N LEU A 170 11.86 -11.36 -0.60
CA LEU A 170 10.52 -11.29 0.00
C LEU A 170 10.51 -10.28 1.14
N THR A 171 10.28 -9.02 0.81
CA THR A 171 10.27 -7.92 1.77
C THR A 171 8.88 -7.65 2.37
N TRP A 172 7.82 -8.15 1.73
CA TRP A 172 6.43 -7.96 2.11
C TRP A 172 5.60 -9.26 1.93
N SER A 173 4.27 -9.18 1.80
CA SER A 173 3.37 -10.33 1.69
C SER A 173 3.62 -11.16 0.43
N THR A 174 3.83 -12.46 0.58
CA THR A 174 3.95 -13.38 -0.57
C THR A 174 2.62 -13.54 -1.29
N ASP A 175 1.50 -13.54 -0.57
CA ASP A 175 0.16 -13.60 -1.16
C ASP A 175 -0.12 -12.36 -2.01
N GLY A 176 0.21 -11.16 -1.50
CA GLY A 176 0.11 -9.92 -2.25
C GLY A 176 0.99 -9.91 -3.50
N LEU A 177 2.23 -10.40 -3.41
CA LEU A 177 3.14 -10.51 -4.56
C LEU A 177 2.56 -11.44 -5.65
N ILE A 178 1.98 -12.57 -5.26
CA ILE A 178 1.32 -13.50 -6.19
C ILE A 178 0.11 -12.84 -6.84
N ASN A 179 -0.69 -12.08 -6.07
CA ASN A 179 -1.81 -11.30 -6.61
C ASN A 179 -1.35 -10.26 -7.63
N GLU A 180 -0.30 -9.49 -7.32
CA GLU A 180 0.26 -8.52 -8.28
C GLU A 180 0.62 -9.16 -9.62
N TYR A 181 1.23 -10.34 -9.61
CA TYR A 181 1.69 -11.04 -10.81
C TYR A 181 0.62 -11.89 -11.49
N GLY A 182 -0.46 -12.24 -10.80
CA GLY A 182 -1.45 -13.20 -11.28
C GLY A 182 -2.83 -12.63 -11.61
N ASN A 183 -3.19 -11.47 -11.03
CA ASN A 183 -4.49 -10.88 -11.22
C ASN A 183 -4.52 -9.90 -12.40
N VAL A 184 -5.71 -9.69 -12.96
CA VAL A 184 -5.93 -8.71 -14.03
C VAL A 184 -5.51 -7.32 -13.58
N CYS A 185 -4.81 -6.60 -14.44
CA CYS A 185 -4.42 -5.21 -14.25
C CYS A 185 -5.46 -4.30 -14.91
N TYR A 186 -5.50 -3.05 -14.47
CA TYR A 186 -6.30 -2.02 -15.11
C TYR A 186 -5.41 -0.87 -15.56
N GLY A 187 -5.83 -0.18 -16.63
CA GLY A 187 -5.19 1.00 -17.16
C GLY A 187 -6.20 1.86 -17.89
N ILE A 188 -5.73 2.93 -18.51
CA ILE A 188 -6.49 3.74 -19.46
C ILE A 188 -5.71 3.76 -20.77
N GLU A 189 -6.37 3.42 -21.86
CA GLU A 189 -5.87 3.51 -23.23
C GLU A 189 -6.88 4.25 -24.09
N GLU A 190 -6.42 5.26 -24.84
CA GLU A 190 -7.26 6.14 -25.68
C GLU A 190 -8.48 6.73 -24.93
N GLY A 191 -8.30 7.01 -23.62
CA GLY A 191 -9.33 7.59 -22.76
C GLY A 191 -10.24 6.57 -22.07
N GLU A 192 -10.21 5.31 -22.46
CA GLU A 192 -11.08 4.28 -21.94
C GLU A 192 -10.37 3.40 -20.92
N LYS A 193 -11.10 3.03 -19.84
CA LYS A 193 -10.59 2.05 -18.87
C LYS A 193 -10.52 0.67 -19.51
N VAL A 194 -9.34 0.07 -19.52
CA VAL A 194 -9.08 -1.23 -20.13
C VAL A 194 -8.52 -2.23 -19.12
N GLN A 195 -8.70 -3.51 -19.43
CA GLN A 195 -8.02 -4.61 -18.74
C GLN A 195 -6.69 -4.91 -19.44
N LEU A 196 -5.63 -5.01 -18.64
CA LEU A 196 -4.29 -5.36 -19.09
C LEU A 196 -3.87 -6.70 -18.48
N GLN A 197 -3.06 -7.45 -19.20
CA GLN A 197 -2.53 -8.70 -18.67
C GLN A 197 -1.35 -8.43 -17.73
N PRO A 198 -1.29 -9.13 -16.57
CA PRO A 198 -0.12 -9.07 -15.71
C PRO A 198 1.10 -9.71 -16.40
N LEU A 199 2.29 -9.22 -16.06
CA LEU A 199 3.59 -9.62 -16.62
C LEU A 199 3.80 -9.20 -18.09
N GLU A 200 2.86 -8.48 -18.68
CA GLU A 200 2.95 -7.93 -20.04
C GLU A 200 3.27 -6.42 -20.02
N GLY A 201 3.30 -5.80 -21.20
CA GLY A 201 3.63 -4.39 -21.35
C GLY A 201 5.06 -4.07 -20.93
N TYR A 202 5.99 -5.00 -21.18
CA TYR A 202 7.40 -4.87 -20.82
C TYR A 202 8.03 -3.60 -21.40
N GLU A 203 8.78 -2.90 -20.56
CA GLU A 203 9.64 -1.76 -20.93
C GLU A 203 10.92 -1.77 -20.09
N THR A 204 11.91 -1.06 -20.54
CA THR A 204 13.14 -0.78 -19.77
C THR A 204 13.17 0.68 -19.38
N ILE A 205 13.63 0.96 -18.17
CA ILE A 205 13.80 2.32 -17.65
C ILE A 205 15.16 2.41 -16.95
N GLU A 206 15.88 3.49 -17.22
CA GLU A 206 17.13 3.81 -16.53
C GLU A 206 16.87 4.87 -15.47
N LEU A 207 17.24 4.57 -14.23
CA LEU A 207 17.16 5.49 -13.09
C LEU A 207 18.54 5.55 -12.41
N ASP A 208 19.13 6.73 -12.38
CA ASP A 208 20.47 6.99 -11.82
C ASP A 208 21.55 6.03 -12.32
N GLY A 209 21.59 5.80 -13.65
CA GLY A 209 22.57 4.95 -14.29
C GLY A 209 22.38 3.44 -14.08
N LEU A 210 21.27 3.02 -13.45
CA LEU A 210 20.89 1.63 -13.30
C LEU A 210 19.69 1.30 -14.19
N LEU A 211 19.83 0.20 -14.94
CA LEU A 211 18.78 -0.31 -15.81
C LEU A 211 17.81 -1.19 -14.98
N TYR A 212 16.52 -0.90 -15.14
CA TYR A 212 15.42 -1.69 -14.58
C TYR A 212 14.50 -2.14 -15.70
N GLU A 213 13.77 -3.20 -15.46
CA GLU A 213 12.61 -3.59 -16.26
C GLU A 213 11.33 -3.19 -15.53
N ALA A 214 10.30 -2.84 -16.30
CA ALA A 214 8.97 -2.55 -15.79
C ALA A 214 7.92 -3.31 -16.60
N PHE A 215 6.90 -3.82 -15.92
CA PHE A 215 5.82 -4.59 -16.53
C PHE A 215 4.55 -4.47 -15.69
N ASN A 216 3.40 -4.76 -16.30
CA ASN A 216 2.11 -4.64 -15.66
C ASN A 216 1.98 -5.56 -14.44
N THR A 217 1.52 -5.00 -13.34
CA THR A 217 1.09 -5.75 -12.15
C THR A 217 -0.22 -5.20 -11.61
N SER A 218 -1.01 -6.07 -10.99
CA SER A 218 -2.33 -5.71 -10.47
C SER A 218 -2.25 -4.81 -9.25
N GLY A 219 -3.28 -4.00 -9.02
CA GLY A 219 -3.52 -3.25 -7.79
C GLY A 219 -2.88 -1.88 -7.73
N GLY A 220 -1.66 -1.70 -8.24
CA GLY A 220 -0.85 -0.50 -8.02
C GLY A 220 -1.42 0.82 -8.54
N LEU A 221 -2.35 0.78 -9.51
CA LEU A 221 -3.04 1.96 -10.01
C LEU A 221 -4.10 2.52 -9.03
N GLY A 222 -4.53 1.69 -8.09
CA GLY A 222 -5.57 2.06 -7.13
C GLY A 222 -6.88 2.43 -7.82
N THR A 223 -7.50 3.51 -7.38
CA THR A 223 -8.77 4.04 -7.88
C THR A 223 -8.62 4.97 -9.09
N LEU A 224 -7.38 5.32 -9.50
CA LEU A 224 -7.12 6.33 -10.52
C LEU A 224 -7.72 5.98 -11.89
N ALA A 225 -7.78 4.69 -12.26
CA ALA A 225 -8.42 4.30 -13.52
C ALA A 225 -9.91 4.68 -13.56
N ASP A 226 -10.62 4.56 -12.42
CA ASP A 226 -12.02 4.96 -12.32
C ASP A 226 -12.20 6.48 -12.27
N SER A 227 -11.30 7.18 -11.56
CA SER A 227 -11.36 8.63 -11.38
C SER A 227 -11.01 9.41 -12.66
N TYR A 228 -10.19 8.83 -13.54
CA TYR A 228 -9.60 9.52 -14.69
C TYR A 228 -10.00 8.95 -16.06
N ALA A 229 -10.86 7.92 -16.14
CA ALA A 229 -11.46 7.50 -17.41
C ALA A 229 -12.14 8.70 -18.10
N GLY A 230 -11.88 8.89 -19.38
CA GLY A 230 -12.35 10.03 -20.17
C GLY A 230 -11.58 11.35 -19.95
N LYS A 231 -10.58 11.40 -19.06
CA LYS A 231 -9.82 12.61 -18.72
C LYS A 231 -8.34 12.55 -19.10
N VAL A 232 -7.80 11.37 -19.30
CA VAL A 232 -6.41 11.13 -19.69
C VAL A 232 -6.39 10.16 -20.87
N ARG A 233 -5.51 10.36 -21.87
CA ARG A 233 -5.41 9.47 -23.02
C ARG A 233 -4.84 8.11 -22.63
N THR A 234 -3.74 8.09 -21.86
CA THR A 234 -3.08 6.84 -21.45
C THR A 234 -2.64 6.93 -19.99
N MET A 235 -2.99 5.92 -19.18
CA MET A 235 -2.54 5.81 -17.80
C MET A 235 -2.26 4.36 -17.46
N ASN A 236 -1.08 4.08 -16.89
CA ASN A 236 -0.73 2.75 -16.44
C ASN A 236 0.22 2.74 -15.24
N TYR A 237 0.14 1.66 -14.49
CA TYR A 237 1.06 1.31 -13.42
C TYR A 237 1.87 0.08 -13.84
N LYS A 238 3.18 0.09 -13.56
CA LYS A 238 4.06 -1.07 -13.70
C LYS A 238 4.98 -1.19 -12.50
N THR A 239 5.29 -2.41 -12.12
CA THR A 239 6.30 -2.65 -11.10
C THR A 239 7.70 -2.58 -11.70
N LEU A 240 8.67 -2.08 -10.91
CA LEU A 240 10.10 -2.05 -11.29
C LEU A 240 10.80 -3.27 -10.72
N ARG A 241 11.59 -3.93 -11.56
CA ARG A 241 12.43 -5.07 -11.17
C ARG A 241 13.81 -4.97 -11.85
N TYR A 242 14.76 -5.78 -11.38
CA TYR A 242 16.03 -5.93 -12.09
C TYR A 242 15.85 -6.75 -13.37
N PRO A 243 16.61 -6.47 -14.45
CA PRO A 243 16.46 -7.16 -15.73
C PRO A 243 16.53 -8.69 -15.61
N GLY A 244 15.56 -9.37 -16.23
CA GLY A 244 15.42 -10.81 -16.27
C GLY A 244 14.54 -11.39 -15.15
N HIS A 245 13.90 -10.58 -14.31
CA HIS A 245 12.95 -11.04 -13.31
C HIS A 245 11.61 -11.42 -13.96
N CYS A 246 11.08 -10.56 -14.83
CA CYS A 246 9.79 -10.76 -15.51
C CYS A 246 9.71 -12.10 -16.24
N GLU A 247 10.74 -12.41 -17.05
CA GLU A 247 10.85 -13.67 -17.80
C GLU A 247 10.75 -14.90 -16.89
N LYS A 248 11.44 -14.88 -15.75
CA LYS A 248 11.44 -16.00 -14.80
C LYS A 248 10.11 -16.16 -14.07
N ILE A 249 9.49 -15.07 -13.71
CA ILE A 249 8.14 -15.10 -13.10
C ILE A 249 7.10 -15.54 -14.14
N HIS A 250 7.23 -15.11 -15.39
CA HIS A 250 6.38 -15.57 -16.50
C HIS A 250 6.49 -17.09 -16.66
N LEU A 251 7.72 -17.65 -16.70
CA LEU A 251 7.96 -19.09 -16.72
C LEU A 251 7.22 -19.81 -15.58
N LEU A 252 7.34 -19.31 -14.35
CA LEU A 252 6.70 -19.94 -13.19
C LEU A 252 5.17 -19.88 -13.28
N MET A 253 4.62 -18.68 -13.56
CA MET A 253 3.19 -18.46 -13.43
C MET A 253 2.39 -18.88 -14.66
N LYS A 254 2.94 -18.70 -15.87
CA LYS A 254 2.25 -18.97 -17.13
C LYS A 254 2.64 -20.33 -17.71
N ASP A 255 3.93 -20.58 -17.95
CA ASP A 255 4.38 -21.79 -18.64
C ASP A 255 4.27 -23.03 -17.75
N LEU A 256 4.65 -22.91 -16.46
CA LEU A 256 4.48 -23.97 -15.46
C LEU A 256 3.10 -23.93 -14.78
N LYS A 257 2.22 -23.00 -15.16
CA LYS A 257 0.83 -22.85 -14.69
C LYS A 257 0.68 -22.70 -13.16
N LEU A 258 1.72 -22.23 -12.46
CA LEU A 258 1.64 -22.05 -11.01
C LEU A 258 0.68 -20.93 -10.58
N ASN A 259 0.19 -20.08 -11.50
CA ASN A 259 -0.93 -19.18 -11.21
C ASN A 259 -2.25 -19.92 -10.93
N GLU A 260 -2.38 -21.17 -11.41
CA GLU A 260 -3.53 -22.06 -11.12
C GLU A 260 -3.36 -22.81 -9.78
N ASP A 261 -2.12 -22.90 -9.25
CA ASP A 261 -1.77 -23.50 -7.95
C ASP A 261 -0.90 -22.53 -7.12
N ARG A 262 -1.54 -21.47 -6.64
CA ARG A 262 -0.87 -20.39 -5.91
C ARG A 262 -0.28 -20.83 -4.57
N GLU A 263 -0.85 -21.84 -3.93
CA GLU A 263 -0.30 -22.39 -2.69
C GLU A 263 1.06 -23.08 -2.92
N THR A 264 1.20 -23.81 -4.01
CA THR A 264 2.49 -24.37 -4.39
C THR A 264 3.48 -23.26 -4.77
N LEU A 265 3.06 -22.26 -5.54
CA LEU A 265 3.90 -21.11 -5.87
C LEU A 265 4.38 -20.38 -4.60
N LYS A 266 3.49 -20.13 -3.65
CA LYS A 266 3.80 -19.50 -2.36
C LYS A 266 4.88 -20.29 -1.62
N ARG A 267 4.71 -21.59 -1.47
CA ARG A 267 5.71 -22.46 -0.81
C ARG A 267 7.07 -22.42 -1.51
N VAL A 268 7.09 -22.43 -2.84
CA VAL A 268 8.32 -22.33 -3.64
C VAL A 268 9.02 -21.00 -3.39
N LEU A 269 8.27 -19.87 -3.46
CA LEU A 269 8.83 -18.55 -3.26
C LEU A 269 9.35 -18.36 -1.82
N GLU A 270 8.58 -18.76 -0.81
CA GLU A 270 8.96 -18.63 0.59
C GLU A 270 10.16 -19.50 0.97
N HIS A 271 10.32 -20.65 0.30
CA HIS A 271 11.48 -21.52 0.49
C HIS A 271 12.74 -21.01 -0.22
N ALA A 272 12.60 -20.49 -1.44
CA ALA A 272 13.74 -20.20 -2.32
C ALA A 272 14.20 -18.76 -2.33
N VAL A 273 13.29 -17.81 -2.05
CA VAL A 273 13.59 -16.38 -2.15
C VAL A 273 13.94 -15.82 -0.76
N PRO A 274 15.15 -15.26 -0.58
CA PRO A 274 15.58 -14.76 0.72
C PRO A 274 14.79 -13.53 1.16
N GLN A 275 14.81 -13.27 2.45
CA GLN A 275 14.38 -12.01 3.03
C GLN A 275 15.58 -11.09 3.25
N THR A 276 15.37 -9.77 3.17
CA THR A 276 16.41 -8.77 3.45
C THR A 276 15.81 -7.56 4.13
N LEU A 277 16.64 -6.89 4.94
CA LEU A 277 16.36 -5.52 5.42
C LEU A 277 17.17 -4.47 4.63
N GLN A 278 17.99 -4.92 3.65
CA GLN A 278 18.80 -4.06 2.79
C GLN A 278 18.11 -3.95 1.43
N ASP A 279 16.99 -3.30 1.40
CA ASP A 279 16.20 -3.02 0.20
C ASP A 279 16.27 -1.54 -0.17
N VAL A 280 15.82 -1.23 -1.37
CA VAL A 280 15.57 0.13 -1.85
C VAL A 280 14.16 0.18 -2.43
N VAL A 281 13.41 1.19 -2.06
CA VAL A 281 12.15 1.53 -2.71
C VAL A 281 12.42 2.59 -3.78
N LEU A 282 11.99 2.29 -5.00
CA LEU A 282 12.05 3.19 -6.14
C LEU A 282 10.63 3.68 -6.44
N ILE A 283 10.46 4.99 -6.54
CA ILE A 283 9.19 5.63 -6.87
C ILE A 283 9.44 6.52 -8.07
N TYR A 284 8.69 6.30 -9.14
CA TYR A 284 8.70 7.13 -10.33
C TYR A 284 7.27 7.38 -10.77
N ALA A 285 6.90 8.65 -10.90
CA ALA A 285 5.68 9.07 -11.54
C ALA A 285 6.02 10.09 -12.63
N SER A 286 5.39 9.98 -13.79
CA SER A 286 5.54 10.91 -14.90
C SER A 286 4.18 11.26 -15.45
N VAL A 287 3.94 12.54 -15.67
CA VAL A 287 2.74 13.07 -16.31
C VAL A 287 3.16 13.93 -17.48
N ALA A 288 2.64 13.62 -18.67
CA ALA A 288 2.79 14.41 -19.87
C ALA A 288 1.43 14.96 -20.31
N GLY A 289 1.40 16.20 -20.74
CA GLY A 289 0.18 16.87 -21.13
C GLY A 289 0.42 18.30 -21.60
N ARG A 290 -0.63 19.10 -21.62
CA ARG A 290 -0.57 20.51 -22.01
C ARG A 290 -1.04 21.43 -20.91
N ASN A 291 -0.40 22.57 -20.81
CA ASN A 291 -0.88 23.75 -20.12
C ASN A 291 -0.81 24.96 -21.07
N LYS A 292 -0.95 26.18 -20.53
CA LYS A 292 -0.89 27.45 -21.29
C LYS A 292 0.42 27.64 -22.06
N ASP A 293 1.52 27.07 -21.55
CA ASP A 293 2.86 27.23 -22.12
C ASP A 293 3.20 26.16 -23.18
N GLY A 294 2.36 25.16 -23.38
CA GLY A 294 2.52 24.12 -24.38
C GLY A 294 2.47 22.70 -23.83
N PHE A 295 3.07 21.76 -24.58
CA PHE A 295 3.19 20.36 -24.17
C PHE A 295 4.50 20.17 -23.40
N PHE A 296 4.42 19.57 -22.22
CA PHE A 296 5.58 19.24 -21.39
C PHE A 296 5.36 17.95 -20.60
N GLU A 297 6.41 17.49 -19.94
CA GLU A 297 6.39 16.34 -19.05
C GLU A 297 6.96 16.73 -17.69
N GLU A 298 6.29 16.32 -16.62
CA GLU A 298 6.74 16.51 -15.25
C GLU A 298 6.91 15.16 -14.56
N ASN A 299 8.00 15.03 -13.78
CA ASN A 299 8.37 13.79 -13.15
C ASN A 299 8.58 13.95 -11.65
N TYR A 300 8.20 12.92 -10.89
CA TYR A 300 8.59 12.71 -9.51
C TYR A 300 9.44 11.45 -9.43
N VAL A 301 10.64 11.56 -8.88
CA VAL A 301 11.56 10.42 -8.70
C VAL A 301 12.09 10.41 -7.27
N LYS A 302 11.98 9.26 -6.60
CA LYS A 302 12.49 9.11 -5.24
C LYS A 302 13.07 7.71 -5.02
N LYS A 303 14.21 7.66 -4.31
CA LYS A 303 14.78 6.43 -3.74
C LYS A 303 14.74 6.51 -2.24
N ILE A 304 14.19 5.48 -1.60
CA ILE A 304 14.08 5.42 -0.14
C ILE A 304 14.80 4.16 0.32
N TYR A 305 15.60 4.31 1.36
CA TYR A 305 16.42 3.26 1.95
C TYR A 305 15.92 2.87 3.34
N PRO A 306 16.38 1.73 3.90
CA PRO A 306 16.07 1.33 5.26
C PRO A 306 16.40 2.41 6.28
N GLN A 307 15.62 2.47 7.35
CA GLN A 307 15.81 3.46 8.42
C GLN A 307 15.88 2.78 9.78
N CYS A 308 16.71 3.35 10.66
CA CYS A 308 16.77 2.96 12.06
C CYS A 308 15.75 3.76 12.86
N ILE A 309 14.72 3.11 13.38
CA ILE A 309 13.67 3.73 14.18
C ILE A 309 13.60 3.01 15.52
N LYS A 310 13.71 3.72 16.62
CA LYS A 310 13.82 3.17 17.99
C LYS A 310 14.89 2.08 18.12
N GLY A 311 16.06 2.28 17.52
CA GLY A 311 17.19 1.36 17.61
C GLY A 311 17.08 0.09 16.78
N LYS A 312 15.97 -0.12 16.06
CA LYS A 312 15.75 -1.25 15.16
C LYS A 312 15.83 -0.80 13.71
N LEU A 313 16.50 -1.61 12.86
CA LEU A 313 16.53 -1.38 11.42
C LEU A 313 15.23 -1.89 10.80
N TRP A 314 14.58 -1.03 10.00
CA TRP A 314 13.39 -1.34 9.23
C TRP A 314 13.69 -1.21 7.74
N SER A 315 13.21 -2.13 6.95
CA SER A 315 13.43 -2.13 5.50
C SER A 315 12.72 -0.95 4.83
N ALA A 316 13.16 -0.56 3.64
CA ALA A 316 12.59 0.57 2.91
C ALA A 316 11.10 0.37 2.61
N ILE A 317 10.67 -0.85 2.25
CA ILE A 317 9.26 -1.14 2.02
C ILE A 317 8.43 -1.05 3.31
N GLN A 318 8.98 -1.49 4.46
CA GLN A 318 8.31 -1.32 5.75
C GLN A 318 8.14 0.16 6.09
N VAL A 319 9.21 0.95 5.94
CA VAL A 319 9.20 2.40 6.22
C VAL A 319 8.18 3.11 5.34
N THR A 320 8.20 2.90 4.03
CA THR A 320 7.31 3.59 3.10
C THR A 320 5.85 3.21 3.30
N THR A 321 5.56 1.92 3.45
CA THR A 321 4.18 1.44 3.62
C THR A 321 3.58 1.88 4.95
N ALA A 322 4.30 1.70 6.05
CA ALA A 322 3.82 2.10 7.38
C ALA A 322 3.69 3.62 7.53
N SER A 323 4.66 4.38 7.01
CA SER A 323 4.60 5.85 7.04
C SER A 323 3.44 6.39 6.22
N SER A 324 3.16 5.84 5.04
CA SER A 324 2.02 6.24 4.23
C SER A 324 0.69 5.97 4.96
N ALA A 325 0.50 4.77 5.51
CA ALA A 325 -0.71 4.43 6.26
C ALA A 325 -0.92 5.34 7.48
N CYS A 326 0.14 5.56 8.27
CA CYS A 326 0.08 6.48 9.41
C CYS A 326 -0.23 7.91 8.99
N CYS A 327 0.37 8.37 7.89
CA CYS A 327 0.19 9.73 7.38
C CYS A 327 -1.25 9.99 6.95
N VAL A 328 -1.82 9.14 6.10
CA VAL A 328 -3.21 9.33 5.63
C VAL A 328 -4.21 9.19 6.76
N MET A 329 -3.99 8.24 7.69
CA MET A 329 -4.83 8.11 8.88
C MET A 329 -4.77 9.35 9.76
N ASP A 330 -3.57 9.90 10.02
CA ASP A 330 -3.40 11.11 10.84
C ASP A 330 -4.08 12.33 10.21
N LEU A 331 -3.98 12.51 8.89
CA LEU A 331 -4.65 13.58 8.16
C LEU A 331 -6.17 13.47 8.25
N VAL A 332 -6.72 12.28 8.07
CA VAL A 332 -8.18 12.03 8.20
C VAL A 332 -8.64 12.27 9.62
N LEU A 333 -7.94 11.75 10.64
CA LEU A 333 -8.34 11.89 12.04
C LEU A 333 -8.13 13.31 12.60
N THR A 334 -7.27 14.11 11.96
CA THR A 334 -7.11 15.54 12.30
C THR A 334 -8.26 16.38 11.74
N HIS A 335 -8.87 15.96 10.62
CA HIS A 335 -9.97 16.63 9.95
C HIS A 335 -11.16 15.69 9.66
N PRO A 336 -11.70 14.98 10.66
CA PRO A 336 -12.63 13.87 10.45
C PRO A 336 -13.92 14.27 9.73
N SER A 337 -14.39 15.51 9.87
CA SER A 337 -15.57 16.02 9.18
C SER A 337 -15.38 16.24 7.68
N ALA A 338 -14.14 16.25 7.19
CA ALA A 338 -13.85 16.42 5.76
C ALA A 338 -13.93 15.09 4.99
N TYR A 339 -13.91 13.95 5.70
CA TYR A 339 -13.80 12.63 5.08
C TYR A 339 -14.90 11.68 5.58
N HIS A 340 -15.73 11.20 4.67
CA HIS A 340 -16.82 10.26 4.98
C HIS A 340 -17.12 9.35 3.78
N GLY A 341 -17.70 8.19 4.03
CA GLY A 341 -17.92 7.19 2.99
C GLY A 341 -16.61 6.65 2.43
N PHE A 342 -16.63 6.21 1.19
CA PHE A 342 -15.42 5.75 0.50
C PHE A 342 -14.52 6.94 0.15
N VAL A 343 -13.29 6.92 0.67
CA VAL A 343 -12.29 7.97 0.47
C VAL A 343 -11.15 7.41 -0.37
N THR A 344 -10.85 8.06 -1.49
CA THR A 344 -9.77 7.66 -2.38
C THR A 344 -8.44 8.28 -1.96
N GLN A 345 -7.31 7.66 -2.33
CA GLN A 345 -5.98 8.17 -1.98
C GLN A 345 -5.69 9.52 -2.65
N GLU A 346 -6.16 9.72 -3.87
CA GLU A 346 -6.02 10.97 -4.61
C GLU A 346 -6.80 12.15 -4.02
N SER A 347 -7.63 11.93 -3.01
CA SER A 347 -8.27 13.03 -2.25
C SER A 347 -7.34 13.68 -1.21
N ILE A 348 -6.19 13.07 -0.94
CA ILE A 348 -5.16 13.62 -0.04
C ILE A 348 -4.23 14.54 -0.85
N LEU A 349 -4.01 15.76 -0.38
CA LEU A 349 -3.07 16.68 -1.00
C LEU A 349 -1.63 16.25 -0.71
N LEU A 350 -0.79 16.16 -1.73
CA LEU A 350 0.63 15.80 -1.57
C LEU A 350 1.36 16.75 -0.62
N LYS A 351 1.04 18.05 -0.67
CA LYS A 351 1.60 19.05 0.24
C LYS A 351 1.31 18.72 1.70
N ASP A 352 0.08 18.35 2.03
CA ASP A 352 -0.31 18.03 3.40
C ASP A 352 0.33 16.72 3.85
N PHE A 353 0.40 15.74 2.95
CA PHE A 353 1.10 14.48 3.18
C PHE A 353 2.59 14.71 3.49
N LEU A 354 3.29 15.48 2.67
CA LEU A 354 4.72 15.76 2.87
C LEU A 354 4.98 16.63 4.12
N ASN A 355 4.06 17.51 4.50
CA ASN A 355 4.19 18.32 5.71
C ASN A 355 3.88 17.53 6.99
N ASN A 356 3.20 16.42 6.91
CA ASN A 356 2.94 15.55 8.04
C ASN A 356 4.24 14.86 8.51
N ASP A 357 4.40 14.65 9.82
CA ASP A 357 5.61 14.03 10.37
C ASP A 357 5.80 12.59 9.88
N PHE A 358 4.72 11.82 9.69
CA PHE A 358 4.79 10.48 9.11
C PHE A 358 5.22 10.48 7.65
N GLY A 359 4.95 11.55 6.89
CA GLY A 359 5.38 11.72 5.51
C GLY A 359 6.87 12.07 5.33
N ALA A 360 7.64 12.22 6.41
CA ALA A 360 9.02 12.72 6.37
C ALA A 360 9.96 11.89 5.47
N CYS A 361 9.78 10.57 5.40
CA CYS A 361 10.63 9.71 4.57
C CYS A 361 10.45 9.92 3.06
N PHE A 362 9.39 10.62 2.65
CA PHE A 362 9.08 10.93 1.25
C PHE A 362 9.53 12.33 0.81
N ARG A 363 10.08 13.16 1.71
CA ARG A 363 10.61 14.51 1.41
C ARG A 363 11.89 14.50 0.62
#